data_a5db0f675d3e33fd54a05c7d93aa9afe
#
_entry.id   a5db0f675d3e33fd54a05c7d93aa9afe
#
_cell.length_a   1.000
_cell.length_b   1.000
_cell.length_c   1.000
_cell.angle_alpha   90.00
_cell.angle_beta   90.00
_cell.angle_gamma   90.00
#
_symmetry.space_group_name_H-M   'P 1'
#
loop_
_entity.id
_entity.type
_entity.pdbx_description
1 polymer ?
#
loop_
_entity_poly.entity_id
_entity_poly.type
_entity_poly.pdbx_seq_one_letter_code
_entity_poly.pdbx_strand_id
1 'polypeptide(L)'
;MILFINHESISVEITRMIHKENLKNNPFKETYYMPKEERRKMALPPNKYLEQMWALSMDPIKGRPLFEKLFELQEELNNSRRLDDPSSDRESIVPGESASSKWVERGPNNVGGRTKGILFDPNDSTDETVFAGGVTGGLYKNTKISDPTSQWVKIDGIPENIPVSSMAFDPNNNQIFYVGTGESYTGEGGNGVWKSDDGGGTWTKIYGGRTGGYGNNGLIFINDIVVRNNGGNSEVIIASSMGYDRKASEWLGVSGYGVFKSTNEGTSFQTVAIGKDSNNNTYAVIDLEIAPDNTIWACTTDRGYGTGGGTILQSNADVSSFSV
;
A
#
# COMPACT_ATOMS: atom_id res chain seq x y z
N MET A 1 48.12 -10.41 31.04
CA MET A 1 47.11 -11.23 30.37
C MET A 1 46.06 -10.24 29.85
N ILE A 2 46.24 -9.78 28.60
CA ILE A 2 45.31 -8.84 27.96
C ILE A 2 44.19 -9.71 27.37
N LEU A 3 42.99 -9.64 27.97
CA LEU A 3 41.78 -10.23 27.43
C LEU A 3 41.43 -9.51 26.12
N PHE A 4 41.67 -10.16 25.01
CA PHE A 4 40.99 -9.80 23.75
C PHE A 4 39.52 -10.12 23.92
N ILE A 5 38.72 -9.18 24.40
CA ILE A 5 37.30 -9.26 24.38
C ILE A 5 36.89 -9.06 22.90
N ASN A 6 36.35 -10.11 22.31
CA ASN A 6 35.98 -10.13 20.90
C ASN A 6 34.91 -9.05 20.66
N HIS A 7 35.21 -8.05 19.82
CA HIS A 7 34.33 -6.90 19.57
C HIS A 7 32.94 -7.30 19.12
N GLU A 8 32.82 -8.43 18.43
CA GLU A 8 31.54 -9.00 18.02
C GLU A 8 30.67 -9.50 19.19
N SER A 9 31.29 -10.08 20.22
CA SER A 9 30.53 -10.57 21.37
C SER A 9 29.96 -9.44 22.23
N ILE A 10 30.66 -8.31 22.35
CA ILE A 10 30.18 -7.11 23.06
C ILE A 10 29.01 -6.48 22.29
N SER A 11 29.11 -6.39 20.98
CA SER A 11 28.04 -5.86 20.12
C SER A 11 26.76 -6.69 20.24
N VAL A 12 26.87 -8.00 20.24
CA VAL A 12 25.73 -8.92 20.40
C VAL A 12 25.08 -8.80 21.78
N GLU A 13 25.87 -8.68 22.85
CA GLU A 13 25.33 -8.50 24.20
C GLU A 13 24.63 -7.16 24.38
N ILE A 14 25.20 -6.09 23.87
CA ILE A 14 24.55 -4.77 23.88
C ILE A 14 23.23 -4.82 23.13
N THR A 15 23.20 -5.43 21.92
CA THR A 15 21.98 -5.59 21.14
C THR A 15 20.92 -6.38 21.91
N ARG A 16 21.30 -7.46 22.60
CA ARG A 16 20.38 -8.24 23.44
C ARG A 16 19.82 -7.44 24.61
N MET A 17 20.65 -6.60 25.24
CA MET A 17 20.20 -5.74 26.34
C MET A 17 19.19 -4.70 25.84
N ILE A 18 19.49 -4.03 24.73
CA ILE A 18 18.60 -3.06 24.10
C ILE A 18 17.28 -3.73 23.69
N HIS A 19 17.35 -4.89 23.04
CA HIS A 19 16.16 -5.66 22.65
C HIS A 19 15.29 -6.03 23.85
N LYS A 20 15.90 -6.51 24.93
CA LYS A 20 15.17 -6.86 26.16
C LYS A 20 14.49 -5.64 26.79
N GLU A 21 15.09 -4.48 26.72
CA GLU A 21 14.48 -3.24 27.19
C GLU A 21 13.33 -2.80 26.28
N ASN A 22 13.55 -2.85 24.96
CA ASN A 22 12.54 -2.51 23.97
C ASN A 22 11.29 -3.40 24.08
N LEU A 23 11.45 -4.69 24.38
CA LEU A 23 10.30 -5.59 24.61
C LEU A 23 9.40 -5.17 25.77
N LYS A 24 9.93 -4.43 26.76
CA LYS A 24 9.12 -3.88 27.86
C LYS A 24 8.21 -2.74 27.41
N ASN A 25 8.60 -2.04 26.36
CA ASN A 25 7.91 -0.86 25.82
C ASN A 25 6.96 -1.21 24.67
N ASN A 26 6.54 -2.49 24.56
CA ASN A 26 5.59 -2.92 23.54
C ASN A 26 4.26 -2.16 23.66
N PRO A 27 3.82 -1.42 22.65
CA PRO A 27 2.62 -0.56 22.71
C PRO A 27 1.31 -1.34 22.88
N PHE A 28 1.31 -2.64 22.58
CA PHE A 28 0.13 -3.50 22.70
C PHE A 28 0.06 -4.28 24.01
N LYS A 29 1.01 -4.07 24.92
CA LYS A 29 1.08 -4.79 26.18
C LYS A 29 -0.15 -4.55 27.08
N GLU A 30 -0.71 -3.36 27.06
CA GLU A 30 -1.91 -3.00 27.82
C GLU A 30 -3.16 -3.74 27.33
N THR A 31 -3.26 -4.03 26.04
CA THR A 31 -4.41 -4.73 25.46
C THR A 31 -4.55 -6.16 25.98
N TYR A 32 -3.48 -6.72 26.49
CA TYR A 32 -3.47 -8.08 27.07
C TYR A 32 -4.36 -8.22 28.31
N TYR A 33 -4.40 -7.19 29.16
CA TYR A 33 -5.17 -7.19 30.40
C TYR A 33 -6.60 -6.63 30.22
N MET A 34 -6.89 -6.12 29.04
CA MET A 34 -8.18 -5.51 28.73
C MET A 34 -9.30 -6.56 28.66
N PRO A 35 -10.46 -6.36 29.31
CA PRO A 35 -11.60 -7.27 29.23
C PRO A 35 -12.05 -7.52 27.79
N LYS A 36 -12.51 -8.74 27.50
CA LYS A 36 -12.94 -9.17 26.16
C LYS A 36 -14.02 -8.24 25.56
N GLU A 37 -14.96 -7.79 26.37
CA GLU A 37 -16.05 -6.92 25.92
C GLU A 37 -15.56 -5.53 25.52
N GLU A 38 -14.62 -4.98 26.26
CA GLU A 38 -13.99 -3.70 25.97
C GLU A 38 -13.17 -3.77 24.69
N ARG A 39 -12.37 -4.82 24.51
CA ARG A 39 -11.62 -5.06 23.26
C ARG A 39 -12.54 -5.20 22.05
N ARG A 40 -13.70 -5.87 22.20
CA ARG A 40 -14.70 -5.99 21.13
C ARG A 40 -15.27 -4.64 20.72
N LYS A 41 -15.55 -3.77 21.68
CA LYS A 41 -16.04 -2.38 21.41
C LYS A 41 -15.00 -1.56 20.64
N MET A 42 -13.73 -1.82 20.87
CA MET A 42 -12.61 -1.15 20.21
C MET A 42 -12.17 -1.87 18.92
N ALA A 43 -12.87 -2.91 18.50
CA ALA A 43 -12.49 -3.77 17.35
C ALA A 43 -11.05 -4.32 17.41
N LEU A 44 -10.52 -4.54 18.60
CA LEU A 44 -9.18 -5.07 18.80
C LEU A 44 -9.14 -6.60 18.62
N PRO A 45 -8.06 -7.16 18.05
CA PRO A 45 -7.88 -8.59 17.87
C PRO A 45 -7.75 -9.34 19.21
N PRO A 46 -7.69 -10.68 19.20
CA PRO A 46 -7.47 -11.50 20.39
C PRO A 46 -6.24 -11.09 21.18
N ASN A 47 -6.27 -11.39 22.49
CA ASN A 47 -5.16 -11.14 23.41
C ASN A 47 -3.83 -11.63 22.85
N LYS A 48 -2.80 -10.88 23.07
CA LYS A 48 -1.41 -11.16 22.69
C LYS A 48 -1.11 -11.22 21.20
N TYR A 49 -2.09 -11.20 20.31
CA TYR A 49 -1.80 -11.28 18.89
C TYR A 49 -0.93 -10.11 18.42
N LEU A 50 -1.39 -8.87 18.66
CA LEU A 50 -0.63 -7.68 18.27
C LEU A 50 0.68 -7.55 19.05
N GLU A 51 0.66 -7.86 20.35
CA GLU A 51 1.86 -7.87 21.18
C GLU A 51 2.92 -8.84 20.62
N GLN A 52 2.49 -10.05 20.26
CA GLN A 52 3.37 -11.06 19.68
C GLN A 52 3.87 -10.66 18.29
N MET A 53 3.01 -10.17 17.42
CA MET A 53 3.39 -9.75 16.07
C MET A 53 4.38 -8.60 16.11
N TRP A 54 4.15 -7.62 16.99
CA TRP A 54 5.08 -6.51 17.18
C TRP A 54 6.44 -6.99 17.70
N ALA A 55 6.45 -7.87 18.69
CA ALA A 55 7.68 -8.42 19.26
C ALA A 55 8.49 -9.24 18.23
N LEU A 56 7.81 -9.99 17.36
CA LEU A 56 8.45 -10.81 16.31
C LEU A 56 9.00 -9.96 15.16
N SER A 57 8.36 -8.84 14.85
CA SER A 57 8.76 -7.96 13.73
C SER A 57 9.63 -6.77 14.16
N MET A 58 9.84 -6.60 15.45
CA MET A 58 10.60 -5.48 16.00
C MET A 58 12.10 -5.58 15.69
N ASP A 59 12.66 -4.53 15.11
CA ASP A 59 14.13 -4.34 15.06
C ASP A 59 14.68 -4.20 16.49
N PRO A 60 15.64 -5.03 16.88
CA PRO A 60 16.12 -5.07 18.26
C PRO A 60 16.77 -3.76 18.74
N ILE A 61 17.35 -2.97 17.84
CA ILE A 61 18.03 -1.71 18.17
C ILE A 61 17.04 -0.55 18.14
N LYS A 62 16.20 -0.50 17.10
CA LYS A 62 15.24 0.60 16.91
C LYS A 62 14.02 0.48 17.82
N GLY A 63 13.76 -0.70 18.37
CA GLY A 63 12.65 -0.95 19.30
C GLY A 63 11.27 -0.90 18.64
N ARG A 64 11.20 -1.08 17.32
CA ARG A 64 9.96 -1.08 16.54
C ARG A 64 10.09 -1.84 15.22
N PRO A 65 9.00 -2.28 14.61
CA PRO A 65 9.01 -2.80 13.25
C PRO A 65 9.49 -1.73 12.23
N LEU A 66 10.31 -2.16 11.26
CA LEU A 66 10.87 -1.29 10.22
C LEU A 66 10.12 -1.50 8.90
N PHE A 67 8.84 -1.16 8.85
CA PHE A 67 8.03 -1.34 7.64
C PHE A 67 8.53 -0.52 6.45
N GLU A 68 9.22 0.60 6.71
CA GLU A 68 9.86 1.42 5.69
C GLU A 68 10.94 0.66 4.89
N LYS A 69 11.54 -0.37 5.48
CA LYS A 69 12.55 -1.21 4.81
C LYS A 69 11.96 -2.36 3.99
N LEU A 70 10.67 -2.62 4.12
CA LEU A 70 10.03 -3.73 3.43
C LEU A 70 10.20 -3.62 1.90
N PHE A 71 10.06 -2.42 1.37
CA PHE A 71 10.16 -2.17 -0.07
C PHE A 71 11.60 -2.27 -0.57
N GLU A 72 12.57 -1.75 0.20
CA GLU A 72 14.00 -1.90 -0.11
C GLU A 72 14.39 -3.38 -0.16
N LEU A 73 14.01 -4.15 0.84
CA LEU A 73 14.29 -5.58 0.90
C LEU A 73 13.61 -6.35 -0.23
N GLN A 74 12.40 -5.96 -0.60
CA GLN A 74 11.70 -6.59 -1.72
C GLN A 74 12.36 -6.26 -3.06
N GLU A 75 12.81 -5.03 -3.24
CA GLU A 75 13.57 -4.64 -4.42
C GLU A 75 14.90 -5.40 -4.50
N GLU A 76 15.62 -5.52 -3.38
CA GLU A 76 16.82 -6.33 -3.28
C GLU A 76 16.57 -7.81 -3.63
N LEU A 77 15.48 -8.40 -3.12
CA LEU A 77 15.07 -9.76 -3.42
C LEU A 77 14.70 -9.93 -4.90
N ASN A 78 13.98 -9.00 -5.48
CA ASN A 78 13.63 -9.03 -6.89
C ASN A 78 14.87 -8.86 -7.80
N ASN A 79 15.80 -8.00 -7.41
CA ASN A 79 17.05 -7.81 -8.12
C ASN A 79 17.95 -9.05 -8.01
N SER A 80 18.02 -9.68 -6.84
CA SER A 80 18.76 -10.95 -6.70
C SER A 80 18.15 -12.08 -7.52
N ARG A 81 16.81 -12.18 -7.57
CA ARG A 81 16.10 -13.15 -8.43
C ARG A 81 16.32 -12.91 -9.93
N ARG A 82 16.50 -11.64 -10.35
CA ARG A 82 16.83 -11.30 -11.76
C ARG A 82 18.29 -11.60 -12.12
N LEU A 83 19.17 -11.58 -11.12
CA LEU A 83 20.59 -11.91 -11.28
C LEU A 83 20.85 -13.43 -11.23
N ASP A 84 19.89 -14.19 -10.73
CA ASP A 84 19.92 -15.65 -10.78
C ASP A 84 19.49 -16.09 -12.20
N ASP A 85 20.45 -16.02 -13.12
CA ASP A 85 20.37 -16.69 -14.41
C ASP A 85 20.05 -18.18 -14.17
N PRO A 86 18.99 -18.73 -14.80
CA PRO A 86 18.67 -20.16 -14.68
C PRO A 86 19.81 -21.10 -15.10
N SER A 87 20.86 -20.57 -15.72
CA SER A 87 22.09 -21.28 -16.10
C SER A 87 23.20 -21.21 -15.05
N SER A 88 23.07 -20.44 -13.97
CA SER A 88 24.08 -20.39 -12.91
C SER A 88 23.78 -21.43 -11.84
N ASP A 89 24.63 -22.46 -11.74
CA ASP A 89 24.69 -23.44 -10.67
C ASP A 89 25.03 -22.78 -9.29
N ARG A 90 24.15 -21.91 -8.79
CA ARG A 90 24.24 -21.49 -7.39
C ARG A 90 23.36 -22.39 -6.54
N GLU A 91 24.02 -23.33 -5.87
CA GLU A 91 23.43 -24.08 -4.78
C GLU A 91 22.96 -23.08 -3.69
N SER A 92 21.67 -22.79 -3.68
CA SER A 92 21.03 -22.14 -2.53
C SER A 92 20.96 -23.17 -1.42
N ILE A 93 21.89 -23.11 -0.49
CA ILE A 93 21.94 -24.00 0.65
C ILE A 93 20.99 -23.50 1.72
N VAL A 94 19.72 -23.84 1.59
CA VAL A 94 18.80 -23.83 2.74
C VAL A 94 18.85 -25.22 3.35
N PRO A 95 19.14 -25.37 4.67
CA PRO A 95 19.20 -26.68 5.31
C PRO A 95 17.92 -27.47 5.08
N GLY A 96 18.01 -28.59 4.36
CA GLY A 96 16.88 -29.47 4.04
C GLY A 96 16.34 -29.37 2.60
N GLU A 97 16.89 -28.51 1.75
CA GLU A 97 16.54 -28.43 0.33
C GLU A 97 17.48 -29.28 -0.56
N SER A 98 16.90 -29.96 -1.55
CA SER A 98 17.66 -30.47 -2.67
C SER A 98 17.78 -29.37 -3.73
N ALA A 99 18.92 -29.27 -4.43
CA ALA A 99 19.21 -28.29 -5.47
C ALA A 99 18.19 -28.23 -6.63
N SER A 100 17.23 -29.15 -6.67
CA SER A 100 16.15 -29.25 -7.64
C SER A 100 14.77 -28.85 -7.11
N SER A 101 14.63 -28.45 -5.83
CA SER A 101 13.33 -28.11 -5.28
C SER A 101 12.99 -26.66 -5.64
N LYS A 102 12.16 -26.48 -6.66
CA LYS A 102 11.49 -25.21 -6.90
C LYS A 102 10.38 -25.07 -5.86
N TRP A 103 10.36 -23.94 -5.16
CA TRP A 103 9.20 -23.57 -4.37
C TRP A 103 7.98 -23.49 -5.27
N VAL A 104 6.99 -24.32 -5.00
CA VAL A 104 5.72 -24.33 -5.72
C VAL A 104 4.67 -23.90 -4.73
N GLU A 105 3.89 -22.90 -5.09
CA GLU A 105 2.72 -22.49 -4.30
C GLU A 105 1.77 -23.68 -4.14
N ARG A 106 1.45 -24.03 -2.90
CA ARG A 106 0.54 -25.13 -2.54
C ARG A 106 -0.83 -24.63 -2.08
N GLY A 107 -1.02 -23.34 -2.12
CA GLY A 107 -2.25 -22.72 -1.65
C GLY A 107 -2.24 -22.43 -0.14
N PRO A 108 -3.38 -22.07 0.44
CA PRO A 108 -4.73 -22.23 -0.14
C PRO A 108 -5.00 -21.24 -1.26
N ASN A 109 -5.43 -21.72 -2.42
CA ASN A 109 -5.84 -20.92 -3.57
C ASN A 109 -7.36 -20.75 -3.66
N ASN A 110 -8.09 -21.32 -2.71
CA ASN A 110 -9.54 -21.27 -2.57
C ASN A 110 -10.02 -20.38 -1.41
N VAL A 111 -9.11 -19.67 -0.75
CA VAL A 111 -9.44 -18.69 0.29
C VAL A 111 -9.48 -17.32 -0.36
N GLY A 112 -10.68 -16.74 -0.42
CA GLY A 112 -10.88 -15.39 -0.95
C GLY A 112 -10.20 -14.35 -0.06
N GLY A 113 -9.53 -13.38 -0.69
CA GLY A 113 -9.05 -12.16 -0.06
C GLY A 113 -10.02 -11.01 -0.28
N ARG A 114 -9.82 -9.89 0.41
CA ARG A 114 -10.56 -8.66 0.12
C ARG A 114 -9.98 -8.00 -1.13
N THR A 115 -10.80 -7.85 -2.17
CA THR A 115 -10.52 -7.07 -3.37
C THR A 115 -11.04 -5.66 -3.18
N LYS A 116 -10.27 -4.65 -3.56
CA LYS A 116 -10.68 -3.24 -3.48
C LYS A 116 -10.66 -2.56 -4.85
N GLY A 117 -9.59 -2.71 -5.61
CA GLY A 117 -9.51 -2.19 -6.97
C GLY A 117 -10.06 -3.22 -7.98
N ILE A 118 -10.93 -2.81 -8.89
CA ILE A 118 -11.41 -3.62 -10.01
C ILE A 118 -11.42 -2.73 -11.25
N LEU A 119 -10.89 -3.25 -12.36
CA LEU A 119 -10.87 -2.56 -13.64
C LEU A 119 -11.14 -3.55 -14.76
N PHE A 120 -12.19 -3.30 -15.57
CA PHE A 120 -12.36 -3.98 -16.85
C PHE A 120 -11.38 -3.42 -17.86
N ASP A 121 -10.75 -4.30 -18.63
CA ASP A 121 -9.73 -3.90 -19.62
C ASP A 121 -10.42 -3.15 -20.77
N PRO A 122 -10.18 -1.85 -20.96
CA PRO A 122 -10.80 -1.07 -22.03
C PRO A 122 -10.35 -1.50 -23.44
N ASN A 123 -9.34 -2.36 -23.53
CA ASN A 123 -8.87 -2.94 -24.80
C ASN A 123 -9.59 -4.24 -25.16
N ASP A 124 -10.38 -4.81 -24.24
CA ASP A 124 -11.16 -6.03 -24.47
C ASP A 124 -12.62 -5.68 -24.73
N SER A 125 -13.01 -5.71 -26.00
CA SER A 125 -14.38 -5.43 -26.43
C SER A 125 -15.40 -6.47 -26.00
N THR A 126 -14.98 -7.55 -25.38
CA THR A 126 -15.86 -8.62 -24.87
C THR A 126 -16.17 -8.49 -23.40
N ASP A 127 -15.56 -7.54 -22.69
CA ASP A 127 -15.66 -7.32 -21.24
C ASP A 127 -15.30 -8.56 -20.39
N GLU A 128 -14.51 -9.47 -20.95
CA GLU A 128 -14.07 -10.70 -20.27
C GLU A 128 -12.79 -10.51 -19.46
N THR A 129 -11.98 -9.53 -19.83
CA THR A 129 -10.70 -9.27 -19.18
C THR A 129 -10.87 -8.28 -18.03
N VAL A 130 -10.51 -8.72 -16.82
CA VAL A 130 -10.64 -7.94 -15.59
C VAL A 130 -9.32 -7.94 -14.81
N PHE A 131 -8.92 -6.76 -14.34
CA PHE A 131 -7.86 -6.60 -13.35
C PHE A 131 -8.47 -6.48 -11.96
N ALA A 132 -7.86 -7.11 -10.97
CA ALA A 132 -8.30 -7.07 -9.58
C ALA A 132 -7.14 -6.82 -8.63
N GLY A 133 -7.30 -5.81 -7.77
CA GLY A 133 -6.35 -5.43 -6.75
C GLY A 133 -6.68 -6.02 -5.40
N GLY A 134 -5.78 -6.84 -4.86
CA GLY A 134 -5.92 -7.42 -3.52
C GLY A 134 -5.42 -6.48 -2.42
N VAL A 135 -6.11 -6.45 -1.28
CA VAL A 135 -5.70 -5.63 -0.12
C VAL A 135 -4.42 -6.15 0.54
N THR A 136 -4.12 -7.41 0.37
CA THR A 136 -2.93 -8.05 0.95
C THR A 136 -2.11 -8.86 -0.05
N GLY A 137 -2.32 -8.65 -1.34
CA GLY A 137 -1.76 -9.59 -2.30
C GLY A 137 -1.48 -9.11 -3.72
N GLY A 138 -1.29 -7.81 -3.98
CA GLY A 138 -0.87 -7.32 -5.30
C GLY A 138 -1.98 -7.26 -6.36
N LEU A 139 -1.59 -7.25 -7.62
CA LEU A 139 -2.46 -7.11 -8.79
C LEU A 139 -2.61 -8.43 -9.54
N TYR A 140 -3.83 -8.75 -9.97
CA TYR A 140 -4.19 -9.96 -10.70
C TYR A 140 -4.98 -9.62 -11.95
N LYS A 141 -4.90 -10.50 -12.95
CA LYS A 141 -5.67 -10.43 -14.20
C LYS A 141 -6.41 -11.74 -14.44
N ASN A 142 -7.67 -11.65 -14.85
CA ASN A 142 -8.44 -12.76 -15.40
C ASN A 142 -8.89 -12.36 -16.81
N THR A 143 -8.71 -13.24 -17.80
CA THR A 143 -9.06 -12.96 -19.21
C THR A 143 -10.38 -13.58 -19.64
N LYS A 144 -11.10 -14.23 -18.72
CA LYS A 144 -12.39 -14.86 -18.99
C LYS A 144 -13.25 -14.90 -17.75
N ILE A 145 -13.64 -13.72 -17.28
CA ILE A 145 -14.35 -13.57 -15.99
C ILE A 145 -15.72 -14.27 -15.93
N SER A 146 -16.37 -14.44 -17.07
CA SER A 146 -17.64 -15.18 -17.16
C SER A 146 -17.51 -16.69 -16.94
N ASP A 147 -16.30 -17.24 -17.09
CA ASP A 147 -16.01 -18.64 -16.84
C ASP A 147 -15.58 -18.86 -15.37
N PRO A 148 -16.40 -19.50 -14.53
CA PRO A 148 -16.09 -19.70 -13.11
C PRO A 148 -14.87 -20.61 -12.88
N THR A 149 -14.38 -21.27 -13.91
CA THR A 149 -13.17 -22.12 -13.84
C THR A 149 -11.91 -21.39 -14.30
N SER A 150 -12.04 -20.19 -14.84
CA SER A 150 -10.90 -19.38 -15.27
C SER A 150 -10.01 -19.00 -14.09
N GLN A 151 -8.72 -18.88 -14.36
CA GLN A 151 -7.72 -18.61 -13.32
C GLN A 151 -7.36 -17.12 -13.26
N TRP A 152 -7.20 -16.62 -12.07
CA TRP A 152 -6.56 -15.34 -11.84
C TRP A 152 -5.04 -15.51 -11.92
N VAL A 153 -4.43 -14.72 -12.79
CA VAL A 153 -2.96 -14.71 -12.97
C VAL A 153 -2.41 -13.46 -12.29
N LYS A 154 -1.43 -13.65 -11.44
CA LYS A 154 -0.74 -12.53 -10.80
C LYS A 154 0.07 -11.74 -11.83
N ILE A 155 0.02 -10.42 -11.72
CA ILE A 155 0.79 -9.50 -12.56
C ILE A 155 2.10 -9.17 -11.86
N ASP A 156 3.20 -9.35 -12.59
CA ASP A 156 4.53 -8.96 -12.13
C ASP A 156 4.78 -7.46 -12.33
N GLY A 157 5.77 -6.91 -11.61
CA GLY A 157 6.17 -5.51 -11.72
C GLY A 157 5.63 -4.60 -10.62
N ILE A 158 4.47 -4.94 -10.02
CA ILE A 158 4.02 -4.35 -8.75
C ILE A 158 4.40 -5.30 -7.62
N PRO A 159 4.98 -4.81 -6.50
CA PRO A 159 5.36 -5.67 -5.38
C PRO A 159 4.18 -6.48 -4.82
N GLU A 160 4.40 -7.77 -4.57
CA GLU A 160 3.35 -8.74 -4.22
C GLU A 160 2.63 -8.49 -2.91
N ASN A 161 3.31 -7.85 -1.98
CA ASN A 161 2.82 -7.62 -0.62
C ASN A 161 2.24 -6.22 -0.42
N ILE A 162 2.00 -5.49 -1.50
CA ILE A 162 1.43 -4.14 -1.44
C ILE A 162 -0.06 -4.20 -1.72
N PRO A 163 -0.90 -3.59 -0.88
CA PRO A 163 -2.31 -3.41 -1.19
C PRO A 163 -2.49 -2.61 -2.48
N VAL A 164 -3.26 -3.14 -3.41
CA VAL A 164 -3.75 -2.41 -4.58
C VAL A 164 -5.16 -1.92 -4.27
N SER A 165 -5.32 -0.62 -4.17
CA SER A 165 -6.54 0.02 -3.62
C SER A 165 -7.46 0.62 -4.68
N SER A 166 -6.88 1.11 -5.77
CA SER A 166 -7.64 1.75 -6.86
C SER A 166 -6.95 1.54 -8.20
N MET A 167 -7.74 1.60 -9.26
CA MET A 167 -7.25 1.47 -10.64
C MET A 167 -8.04 2.38 -11.55
N ALA A 168 -7.37 2.97 -12.54
CA ALA A 168 -7.99 3.76 -13.60
C ALA A 168 -7.23 3.56 -14.91
N PHE A 169 -7.91 3.76 -16.04
CA PHE A 169 -7.28 3.88 -17.34
C PHE A 169 -7.41 5.30 -17.90
N ASP A 170 -6.59 5.65 -18.84
CA ASP A 170 -6.63 6.94 -19.52
C ASP A 170 -7.70 6.92 -20.64
N PRO A 171 -8.75 7.74 -20.56
CA PRO A 171 -9.81 7.76 -21.57
C PRO A 171 -9.34 8.24 -22.96
N ASN A 172 -8.17 8.86 -23.07
CA ASN A 172 -7.58 9.30 -24.34
C ASN A 172 -6.61 8.25 -24.91
N ASN A 173 -6.13 7.30 -24.08
CA ASN A 173 -5.23 6.23 -24.50
C ASN A 173 -5.42 4.97 -23.65
N ASN A 174 -6.20 4.04 -24.16
CA ASN A 174 -6.52 2.77 -23.48
C ASN A 174 -5.30 1.87 -23.15
N GLN A 175 -4.11 2.21 -23.60
CA GLN A 175 -2.87 1.49 -23.21
C GLN A 175 -2.30 2.01 -21.89
N ILE A 176 -2.74 3.19 -21.42
CA ILE A 176 -2.24 3.78 -20.19
C ILE A 176 -3.15 3.43 -19.02
N PHE A 177 -2.58 2.72 -18.04
CA PHE A 177 -3.27 2.37 -16.79
C PHE A 177 -2.53 2.96 -15.60
N TYR A 178 -3.30 3.24 -14.54
CA TYR A 178 -2.79 3.70 -13.25
C TYR A 178 -3.28 2.79 -12.13
N VAL A 179 -2.40 2.55 -11.17
CA VAL A 179 -2.71 1.76 -9.97
C VAL A 179 -2.28 2.54 -8.74
N GLY A 180 -3.21 2.71 -7.82
CA GLY A 180 -2.99 3.24 -6.49
C GLY A 180 -2.76 2.13 -5.48
N THR A 181 -1.86 2.38 -4.53
CA THR A 181 -1.49 1.38 -3.52
C THR A 181 -1.68 1.90 -2.10
N GLY A 182 -1.92 0.98 -1.17
CA GLY A 182 -2.12 1.28 0.25
C GLY A 182 -3.58 1.23 0.68
N GLU A 183 -3.85 0.64 1.83
CA GLU A 183 -5.18 0.51 2.42
C GLU A 183 -5.24 1.27 3.75
N SER A 184 -5.79 2.46 3.71
CA SER A 184 -5.84 3.37 4.87
C SER A 184 -6.70 2.84 6.02
N TYR A 185 -7.79 2.12 5.71
CA TYR A 185 -8.71 1.59 6.72
C TYR A 185 -8.08 0.55 7.64
N THR A 186 -7.21 -0.30 7.12
CA THR A 186 -6.46 -1.28 7.92
C THR A 186 -5.05 -0.84 8.28
N GLY A 187 -4.59 0.28 7.74
CA GLY A 187 -3.24 0.80 7.96
C GLY A 187 -2.15 0.01 7.20
N GLU A 188 -2.53 -0.78 6.20
CA GLU A 188 -1.56 -1.50 5.38
C GLU A 188 -0.96 -0.55 4.33
N GLY A 189 0.27 -0.13 4.56
CA GLY A 189 0.95 0.88 3.75
C GLY A 189 1.26 0.41 2.34
N GLY A 190 1.00 1.28 1.37
CA GLY A 190 1.37 1.12 -0.02
C GLY A 190 2.71 1.76 -0.39
N ASN A 191 2.95 1.89 -1.68
CA ASN A 191 4.14 2.50 -2.25
C ASN A 191 3.82 3.51 -3.37
N GLY A 192 2.72 4.24 -3.21
CA GLY A 192 2.32 5.31 -4.12
C GLY A 192 1.57 4.83 -5.36
N VAL A 193 1.77 5.53 -6.47
CA VAL A 193 1.08 5.32 -7.75
C VAL A 193 2.01 4.68 -8.77
N TRP A 194 1.48 3.70 -9.49
CA TRP A 194 2.15 2.96 -10.55
C TRP A 194 1.44 3.20 -11.88
N LYS A 195 2.18 3.24 -12.97
CA LYS A 195 1.69 3.43 -14.34
C LYS A 195 2.13 2.28 -15.23
N SER A 196 1.24 1.88 -16.11
CA SER A 196 1.53 1.05 -17.27
C SER A 196 1.29 1.86 -18.54
N ASP A 197 2.14 1.68 -19.55
CA ASP A 197 2.00 2.29 -20.87
C ASP A 197 1.68 1.23 -21.96
N ASP A 198 1.42 -0.02 -21.56
CA ASP A 198 1.27 -1.18 -22.44
C ASP A 198 0.06 -2.06 -22.09
N GLY A 199 -1.01 -1.46 -21.59
CA GLY A 199 -2.25 -2.17 -21.26
C GLY A 199 -2.12 -3.11 -20.05
N GLY A 200 -1.25 -2.78 -19.11
CA GLY A 200 -1.05 -3.53 -17.87
C GLY A 200 -0.03 -4.67 -17.96
N GLY A 201 0.79 -4.70 -19.01
CA GLY A 201 1.86 -5.68 -19.18
C GLY A 201 3.07 -5.38 -18.31
N THR A 202 3.52 -4.12 -18.29
CA THR A 202 4.64 -3.66 -17.45
C THR A 202 4.23 -2.46 -16.60
N TRP A 203 4.87 -2.31 -15.44
CA TRP A 203 4.51 -1.29 -14.46
C TRP A 203 5.72 -0.55 -13.94
N THR A 204 5.60 0.78 -13.87
CA THR A 204 6.62 1.68 -13.34
C THR A 204 6.01 2.56 -12.26
N LYS A 205 6.69 2.68 -11.13
CA LYS A 205 6.28 3.62 -10.09
C LYS A 205 6.53 5.05 -10.55
N ILE A 206 5.50 5.88 -10.51
CA ILE A 206 5.56 7.27 -10.99
C ILE A 206 5.49 8.31 -9.89
N TYR A 207 4.79 8.03 -8.77
CA TYR A 207 4.59 9.05 -7.74
C TYR A 207 4.36 8.46 -6.35
N GLY A 208 4.74 9.23 -5.33
CA GLY A 208 4.44 8.90 -3.93
C GLY A 208 5.27 7.76 -3.36
N GLY A 209 4.70 7.04 -2.42
CA GLY A 209 5.36 6.04 -1.63
C GLY A 209 5.99 6.60 -0.37
N ARG A 210 6.70 5.76 0.36
CA ARG A 210 7.40 6.15 1.59
C ARG A 210 8.60 7.02 1.26
N THR A 211 8.73 8.13 1.96
CA THR A 211 9.86 9.05 1.84
C THR A 211 10.46 9.34 3.21
N GLY A 212 11.76 9.18 3.33
CA GLY A 212 12.47 9.47 4.57
C GLY A 212 12.34 8.38 5.64
N GLY A 213 12.76 8.71 6.86
CA GLY A 213 12.71 7.80 7.98
C GLY A 213 11.33 7.62 8.59
N TYR A 214 11.28 6.90 9.70
CA TYR A 214 10.08 6.63 10.48
C TYR A 214 9.25 7.89 10.78
N GLY A 215 7.95 7.80 10.56
CA GLY A 215 7.00 8.91 10.78
C GLY A 215 7.01 9.96 9.68
N ASN A 216 7.89 9.89 8.72
CA ASN A 216 7.95 10.82 7.61
C ASN A 216 7.40 10.13 6.36
N ASN A 217 6.18 10.41 6.06
CA ASN A 217 5.32 9.59 5.27
C ASN A 217 4.92 10.35 4.03
N GLY A 218 5.42 9.99 2.89
CA GLY A 218 4.89 10.43 1.61
C GLY A 218 3.45 9.94 1.38
N LEU A 219 3.03 9.93 0.15
CA LEU A 219 1.74 9.38 -0.28
C LEU A 219 1.74 7.86 -0.18
N ILE A 220 1.36 7.34 0.97
CA ILE A 220 1.39 5.90 1.30
C ILE A 220 0.05 5.23 1.03
N PHE A 221 -1.05 5.96 1.20
CA PHE A 221 -2.40 5.44 1.04
C PHE A 221 -3.09 6.17 -0.10
N ILE A 222 -3.01 5.61 -1.30
CA ILE A 222 -3.78 6.08 -2.45
C ILE A 222 -5.14 5.41 -2.38
N ASN A 223 -6.14 6.15 -1.96
CA ASN A 223 -7.48 5.60 -1.80
C ASN A 223 -8.20 5.46 -3.12
N ASP A 224 -8.01 6.45 -4.00
CA ASP A 224 -8.64 6.45 -5.30
C ASP A 224 -7.83 7.21 -6.36
N ILE A 225 -8.04 6.85 -7.61
CA ILE A 225 -7.48 7.47 -8.81
C ILE A 225 -8.58 7.58 -9.86
N VAL A 226 -8.74 8.77 -10.41
CA VAL A 226 -9.56 9.01 -11.58
C VAL A 226 -8.75 9.69 -12.67
N VAL A 227 -9.04 9.37 -13.93
CA VAL A 227 -8.43 10.04 -15.09
C VAL A 227 -9.53 10.63 -15.92
N ARG A 228 -9.53 11.95 -16.09
CA ARG A 228 -10.54 12.63 -16.91
C ARG A 228 -9.95 13.14 -18.22
N ASN A 229 -10.78 13.17 -19.24
CA ASN A 229 -10.48 13.86 -20.49
C ASN A 229 -10.84 15.34 -20.37
N ASN A 230 -9.86 16.22 -20.42
CA ASN A 230 -10.06 17.66 -20.43
C ASN A 230 -9.67 18.25 -21.78
N GLY A 231 -10.63 18.26 -22.74
CA GLY A 231 -10.40 18.80 -24.08
C GLY A 231 -9.31 18.06 -24.87
N GLY A 232 -9.22 16.74 -24.73
CA GLY A 232 -8.19 15.91 -25.36
C GLY A 232 -6.92 15.72 -24.54
N ASN A 233 -6.80 16.39 -23.38
CA ASN A 233 -5.68 16.21 -22.47
C ASN A 233 -6.11 15.32 -21.30
N SER A 234 -5.26 14.39 -20.92
CA SER A 234 -5.50 13.53 -19.76
C SER A 234 -5.07 14.21 -18.47
N GLU A 235 -5.98 14.29 -17.52
CA GLU A 235 -5.70 14.75 -16.17
C GLU A 235 -5.87 13.58 -15.18
N VAL A 236 -4.80 13.23 -14.49
CA VAL A 236 -4.79 12.18 -13.45
C VAL A 236 -5.00 12.84 -12.09
N ILE A 237 -6.05 12.46 -11.39
CA ILE A 237 -6.36 12.97 -10.07
C ILE A 237 -6.30 11.82 -9.08
N ILE A 238 -5.56 12.01 -7.99
CA ILE A 238 -5.40 11.02 -6.93
C ILE A 238 -5.89 11.56 -5.59
N ALA A 239 -6.63 10.72 -4.88
CA ALA A 239 -7.01 10.94 -3.49
C ALA A 239 -6.11 10.13 -2.57
N SER A 240 -5.59 10.77 -1.55
CA SER A 240 -4.77 10.14 -0.53
C SER A 240 -5.25 10.52 0.87
N SER A 241 -5.19 9.57 1.79
CA SER A 241 -5.47 9.80 3.20
C SER A 241 -4.34 9.28 4.10
N MET A 242 -4.54 9.40 5.40
CA MET A 242 -3.71 8.75 6.39
C MET A 242 -4.35 7.44 6.86
N GLY A 243 -3.57 6.54 7.43
CA GLY A 243 -4.05 5.31 8.04
C GLY A 243 -3.30 4.99 9.33
N TYR A 244 -3.94 4.26 10.23
CA TYR A 244 -3.32 3.80 11.46
C TYR A 244 -2.75 2.40 11.29
N ASP A 245 -1.43 2.28 11.30
CA ASP A 245 -0.75 0.98 11.31
C ASP A 245 -0.85 0.38 12.71
N ARG A 246 -1.72 -0.62 12.85
CA ARG A 246 -1.94 -1.31 14.12
C ARG A 246 -0.75 -2.15 14.55
N LYS A 247 0.09 -2.62 13.62
CA LYS A 247 1.27 -3.43 13.92
C LYS A 247 2.39 -2.57 14.49
N ALA A 248 2.58 -1.37 13.93
CA ALA A 248 3.55 -0.40 14.40
C ALA A 248 3.02 0.54 15.48
N SER A 249 1.71 0.55 15.71
CA SER A 249 1.02 1.47 16.65
C SER A 249 1.25 2.94 16.33
N GLU A 250 1.14 3.31 15.04
CA GLU A 250 1.38 4.68 14.60
C GLU A 250 0.47 5.11 13.47
N TRP A 251 0.34 6.44 13.32
CA TRP A 251 -0.30 7.04 12.16
C TRP A 251 0.70 7.20 11.02
N LEU A 252 0.33 6.72 9.83
CA LEU A 252 1.09 6.83 8.60
C LEU A 252 0.40 7.77 7.61
N GLY A 253 1.17 8.38 6.71
CA GLY A 253 0.64 9.27 5.67
C GLY A 253 0.23 10.66 6.16
N VAL A 254 0.59 11.05 7.38
CA VAL A 254 0.11 12.28 8.05
C VAL A 254 0.57 13.56 7.34
N SER A 255 1.68 13.52 6.63
CA SER A 255 2.27 14.67 5.94
C SER A 255 2.03 14.68 4.43
N GLY A 256 1.40 13.65 3.88
CA GLY A 256 1.28 13.45 2.44
C GLY A 256 -0.13 13.14 1.95
N TYR A 257 -1.17 13.45 2.72
CA TYR A 257 -2.54 13.19 2.27
C TYR A 257 -3.20 14.44 1.64
N GLY A 258 -4.21 14.21 0.83
CA GLY A 258 -4.97 15.23 0.12
C GLY A 258 -5.37 14.78 -1.27
N VAL A 259 -5.60 15.75 -2.13
CA VAL A 259 -5.85 15.53 -3.56
C VAL A 259 -4.70 16.10 -4.37
N PHE A 260 -4.26 15.36 -5.38
CA PHE A 260 -3.17 15.74 -6.25
C PHE A 260 -3.58 15.55 -7.70
N LYS A 261 -3.16 16.47 -8.55
CA LYS A 261 -3.46 16.47 -9.99
C LYS A 261 -2.19 16.48 -10.83
N SER A 262 -2.17 15.65 -11.86
CA SER A 262 -1.19 15.68 -12.94
C SER A 262 -1.88 16.02 -14.26
N THR A 263 -1.24 16.85 -15.08
CA THR A 263 -1.65 17.19 -16.45
C THR A 263 -0.65 16.68 -17.49
N ASN A 264 0.28 15.82 -17.08
CA ASN A 264 1.35 15.28 -17.90
C ASN A 264 1.55 13.77 -17.65
N GLU A 265 0.43 13.03 -17.61
CA GLU A 265 0.37 11.58 -17.48
C GLU A 265 1.13 11.03 -16.25
N GLY A 266 1.12 11.76 -15.14
CA GLY A 266 1.77 11.34 -13.92
C GLY A 266 3.27 11.65 -13.81
N THR A 267 3.86 12.36 -14.78
CA THR A 267 5.26 12.79 -14.69
C THR A 267 5.50 13.73 -13.51
N SER A 268 4.53 14.57 -13.20
CA SER A 268 4.54 15.41 -12.00
C SER A 268 3.13 15.67 -11.49
N PHE A 269 3.01 15.88 -10.17
CA PHE A 269 1.74 16.17 -9.52
C PHE A 269 1.80 17.48 -8.75
N GLN A 270 0.69 18.19 -8.73
CA GLN A 270 0.47 19.39 -7.95
C GLN A 270 -0.62 19.13 -6.91
N THR A 271 -0.47 19.71 -5.73
CA THR A 271 -1.49 19.64 -4.69
C THR A 271 -2.70 20.47 -5.10
N VAL A 272 -3.88 19.90 -4.96
CA VAL A 272 -5.16 20.57 -5.19
C VAL A 272 -5.69 21.09 -3.85
N ALA A 273 -6.23 22.31 -3.83
CA ALA A 273 -6.82 22.88 -2.63
C ALA A 273 -8.17 22.19 -2.31
N ILE A 274 -8.30 21.55 -1.14
CA ILE A 274 -9.49 20.76 -0.77
C ILE A 274 -10.23 21.29 0.46
N GLY A 275 -9.97 22.50 0.88
CA GLY A 275 -10.62 23.04 2.06
C GLY A 275 -10.21 22.36 3.38
N LYS A 276 -10.88 22.75 4.45
CA LYS A 276 -10.59 22.29 5.80
C LYS A 276 -11.86 22.04 6.60
N ASP A 277 -11.75 21.11 7.55
CA ASP A 277 -12.82 20.83 8.50
C ASP A 277 -12.97 21.94 9.58
N SER A 278 -13.95 21.79 10.48
CA SER A 278 -14.21 22.72 11.58
C SER A 278 -13.03 22.90 12.55
N ASN A 279 -12.07 21.97 12.55
CA ASN A 279 -10.87 22.01 13.38
C ASN A 279 -9.64 22.54 12.61
N ASN A 280 -9.86 23.18 11.45
CA ASN A 280 -8.82 23.75 10.59
C ASN A 280 -7.84 22.71 10.02
N ASN A 281 -8.26 21.44 9.92
CA ASN A 281 -7.45 20.39 9.31
C ASN A 281 -7.92 20.12 7.87
N THR A 282 -6.99 19.83 6.98
CA THR A 282 -7.26 19.44 5.60
C THR A 282 -8.13 18.17 5.58
N TYR A 283 -9.15 18.12 4.72
CA TYR A 283 -9.97 16.93 4.55
C TYR A 283 -9.15 15.75 4.04
N ALA A 284 -9.45 14.56 4.52
CA ALA A 284 -8.91 13.30 4.01
C ALA A 284 -9.91 12.72 3.01
N VAL A 285 -9.53 12.65 1.74
CA VAL A 285 -10.39 12.16 0.66
C VAL A 285 -10.19 10.65 0.50
N ILE A 286 -11.32 9.93 0.35
CA ILE A 286 -11.31 8.47 0.23
C ILE A 286 -11.79 7.99 -1.13
N ASP A 287 -12.56 8.79 -1.84
CA ASP A 287 -13.21 8.40 -3.09
C ASP A 287 -13.39 9.62 -4.01
N LEU A 288 -13.29 9.40 -5.31
CA LEU A 288 -13.40 10.40 -6.36
C LEU A 288 -14.32 9.89 -7.46
N GLU A 289 -15.23 10.74 -7.93
CA GLU A 289 -16.11 10.42 -9.05
C GLU A 289 -16.13 11.55 -10.08
N ILE A 290 -16.08 11.18 -11.36
CA ILE A 290 -16.19 12.12 -12.47
C ILE A 290 -17.66 12.25 -12.86
N ALA A 291 -18.21 13.45 -12.71
CA ALA A 291 -19.56 13.74 -13.13
C ALA A 291 -19.68 13.91 -14.66
N PRO A 292 -20.91 13.80 -15.25
CA PRO A 292 -21.11 13.98 -16.69
C PRO A 292 -20.68 15.35 -17.24
N ASP A 293 -20.63 16.37 -16.40
CA ASP A 293 -20.15 17.72 -16.74
C ASP A 293 -18.63 17.86 -16.59
N ASN A 294 -17.96 16.75 -16.33
CA ASN A 294 -16.51 16.67 -16.14
C ASN A 294 -15.96 17.32 -14.84
N THR A 295 -16.86 17.72 -13.92
CA THR A 295 -16.45 18.08 -12.55
C THR A 295 -16.13 16.82 -11.75
N ILE A 296 -15.35 16.94 -10.69
CA ILE A 296 -14.99 15.83 -9.83
C ILE A 296 -15.67 16.00 -8.47
N TRP A 297 -16.33 14.96 -8.02
CA TRP A 297 -16.87 14.86 -6.69
C TRP A 297 -15.94 14.03 -5.81
N ALA A 298 -15.81 14.43 -4.57
CA ALA A 298 -14.93 13.77 -3.60
C ALA A 298 -15.65 13.51 -2.29
N CYS A 299 -15.52 12.28 -1.77
CA CYS A 299 -16.02 11.92 -0.45
C CYS A 299 -14.89 11.94 0.57
N THR A 300 -15.16 12.43 1.78
CA THR A 300 -14.17 12.53 2.85
C THR A 300 -14.35 11.45 3.90
N THR A 301 -13.25 11.07 4.54
CA THR A 301 -13.22 10.13 5.67
C THR A 301 -12.76 10.81 6.95
N ASP A 302 -13.10 10.21 8.09
CA ASP A 302 -12.55 10.59 9.38
C ASP A 302 -11.04 10.29 9.41
N ARG A 303 -10.28 11.22 9.95
CA ARG A 303 -8.83 11.12 10.16
C ARG A 303 -8.43 10.38 11.45
N GLY A 304 -9.38 9.66 12.07
CA GLY A 304 -9.15 8.96 13.33
C GLY A 304 -9.28 9.83 14.58
N TYR A 305 -9.61 11.10 14.42
CA TYR A 305 -9.87 12.03 15.53
C TYR A 305 -11.34 12.44 15.64
N GLY A 306 -12.23 11.71 14.96
CA GLY A 306 -13.67 11.96 14.99
C GLY A 306 -14.11 13.20 14.20
N THR A 307 -13.29 13.71 13.29
CA THR A 307 -13.59 14.89 12.49
C THR A 307 -13.21 14.73 11.01
N GLY A 308 -13.90 15.47 10.15
CA GLY A 308 -13.59 15.57 8.71
C GLY A 308 -14.22 14.50 7.82
N GLY A 309 -14.91 13.50 8.37
CA GLY A 309 -15.63 12.48 7.60
C GLY A 309 -17.06 12.89 7.23
N GLY A 310 -17.60 12.21 6.19
CA GLY A 310 -18.98 12.37 5.76
C GLY A 310 -19.29 13.68 5.02
N THR A 311 -18.27 14.39 4.54
CA THR A 311 -18.42 15.60 3.74
C THR A 311 -18.25 15.25 2.27
N ILE A 312 -19.08 15.83 1.41
CA ILE A 312 -18.97 15.75 -0.04
C ILE A 312 -18.44 17.07 -0.55
N LEU A 313 -17.40 16.99 -1.36
CA LEU A 313 -16.75 18.14 -1.98
C LEU A 313 -16.93 18.08 -3.50
N GLN A 314 -17.07 19.23 -4.14
CA GLN A 314 -17.10 19.35 -5.60
C GLN A 314 -15.91 20.19 -6.09
N SER A 315 -15.28 19.75 -7.17
CA SER A 315 -14.21 20.51 -7.79
C SER A 315 -14.77 21.71 -8.58
N ASN A 316 -13.95 22.73 -8.71
CA ASN A 316 -14.13 23.70 -9.79
C ASN A 316 -13.78 23.06 -11.16
N ALA A 317 -14.09 23.74 -12.27
CA ALA A 317 -13.97 23.18 -13.61
C ALA A 317 -12.54 22.76 -13.99
N ASP A 318 -11.52 23.44 -13.52
CA ASP A 318 -10.11 23.16 -13.80
C ASP A 318 -9.46 22.24 -12.75
N VAL A 319 -10.23 21.77 -11.75
CA VAL A 319 -9.76 20.93 -10.64
C VAL A 319 -8.52 21.51 -9.95
N SER A 320 -8.53 22.81 -9.71
CA SER A 320 -7.52 23.48 -8.88
C SER A 320 -7.95 23.57 -7.43
N SER A 321 -9.27 23.43 -7.15
CA SER A 321 -9.82 23.45 -5.80
C SER A 321 -11.11 22.63 -5.69
N PHE A 322 -11.40 22.20 -4.45
CA PHE A 322 -12.67 21.59 -4.05
C PHE A 322 -13.32 22.44 -2.96
N SER A 323 -14.64 22.51 -2.98
CA SER A 323 -15.49 23.13 -1.95
C SER A 323 -16.66 22.23 -1.56
N VAL A 324 -17.23 22.47 -0.38
CA VAL A 324 -18.44 21.79 0.12
C VAL A 324 -19.65 22.26 -0.68
#